data_ed5e7bd67a3d30a98dae39ad74af857e
#
_entry.id   ed5e7bd67a3d30a98dae39ad74af857e
#
_cell.length_a   1.000
_cell.length_b   1.000
_cell.length_c   1.000
_cell.angle_alpha   90.00
_cell.angle_beta   90.00
_cell.angle_gamma   90.00
#
_symmetry.space_group_name_H-M   'P 1'
#
loop_
_entity.id
_entity.type
_entity.pdbx_description
1 polymer ?
#
loop_
_entity_poly.entity_id
_entity_poly.type
_entity_poly.pdbx_seq_one_letter_code
_entity_poly.pdbx_strand_id
1 'polypeptide(L)'
;MAENKNLKGLLKAEGLMCVQIDKRMIGDAGDYFYNIAFTTGKDIMLLTAGKVADNLELFKKYNLGLEFIDKKLRIVDFQQVA
;
A
#
# COMPACT_ATOMS: atom_id res chain seq x y z
N MET A 1 7.57 20.33 -1.97
CA MET A 1 8.41 19.30 -1.35
C MET A 1 8.54 18.12 -2.26
N ALA A 2 9.70 17.54 -2.26
CA ALA A 2 9.94 16.42 -3.16
C ALA A 2 9.86 15.10 -2.39
N GLU A 3 8.74 14.88 -1.75
CA GLU A 3 8.58 13.73 -0.88
C GLU A 3 8.70 12.41 -1.61
N ASN A 4 8.43 12.41 -2.91
CA ASN A 4 8.39 11.16 -3.66
C ASN A 4 9.70 10.81 -4.35
N LYS A 5 10.75 11.61 -4.20
CA LYS A 5 11.95 11.37 -5.00
C LYS A 5 12.60 10.03 -4.72
N ASN A 6 12.44 9.49 -3.53
CA ASN A 6 13.04 8.21 -3.14
C ASN A 6 12.03 7.08 -3.06
N LEU A 7 10.80 7.33 -3.46
CA LEU A 7 9.76 6.31 -3.39
C LEU A 7 10.00 5.27 -4.47
N LYS A 8 10.11 4.02 -4.07
CA LYS A 8 10.36 2.91 -5.00
C LYS A 8 9.08 2.49 -5.70
N GLY A 9 9.23 1.79 -6.82
CA GLY A 9 8.11 1.26 -7.57
C GLY A 9 8.01 1.88 -8.95
N LEU A 10 7.53 1.10 -9.91
CA LEU A 10 7.37 1.57 -11.29
C LEU A 10 6.20 2.52 -11.44
N LEU A 11 5.17 2.35 -10.61
CA LEU A 11 3.99 3.21 -10.61
C LEU A 11 3.92 3.94 -9.30
N LYS A 12 3.40 5.17 -9.36
CA LYS A 12 3.26 5.99 -8.16
C LYS A 12 1.82 6.43 -8.03
N ALA A 13 1.29 6.39 -6.80
CA ALA A 13 -0.01 6.94 -6.50
C ALA A 13 0.15 7.88 -5.32
N GLU A 14 -0.47 9.05 -5.38
CA GLU A 14 -0.27 10.08 -4.38
C GLU A 14 -1.54 10.45 -3.66
N GLY A 15 -1.40 10.72 -2.36
CA GLY A 15 -2.48 11.27 -1.58
C GLY A 15 -3.65 10.33 -1.35
N LEU A 16 -3.40 9.05 -1.25
CA LEU A 16 -4.46 8.06 -1.02
C LEU A 16 -4.64 7.81 0.48
N MET A 17 -5.89 7.75 0.91
CA MET A 17 -6.19 7.46 2.30
C MET A 17 -6.44 5.96 2.49
N CYS A 18 -5.79 5.38 3.49
CA CYS A 18 -5.98 3.98 3.84
C CYS A 18 -7.28 3.84 4.62
N VAL A 19 -8.21 3.05 4.11
CA VAL A 19 -9.52 2.91 4.74
C VAL A 19 -9.83 1.49 5.22
N GLN A 20 -9.03 0.51 4.85
CA GLN A 20 -9.22 -0.85 5.33
C GLN A 20 -7.90 -1.61 5.23
N ILE A 21 -7.57 -2.34 6.28
CA ILE A 21 -6.37 -3.19 6.30
C ILE A 21 -6.81 -4.58 6.72
N ASP A 22 -6.54 -5.57 5.88
CA ASP A 22 -6.92 -6.95 6.12
C ASP A 22 -5.66 -7.81 6.04
N LYS A 23 -5.20 -8.31 7.17
CA LYS A 23 -4.02 -9.15 7.25
C LYS A 23 -4.41 -10.60 7.05
N ARG A 24 -3.72 -11.27 6.15
CA ARG A 24 -3.97 -12.67 5.82
C ARG A 24 -2.75 -13.51 6.10
N MET A 25 -2.92 -14.59 6.85
CA MET A 25 -1.84 -15.52 7.12
C MET A 25 -1.68 -16.49 5.96
N ILE A 26 -0.44 -16.87 5.69
CA ILE A 26 -0.11 -17.82 4.63
C ILE A 26 0.48 -19.07 5.29
N GLY A 27 -0.27 -20.17 5.26
CA GLY A 27 0.22 -21.43 5.80
C GLY A 27 0.54 -21.33 7.27
N ASP A 28 1.45 -22.21 7.73
CA ASP A 28 1.81 -22.33 9.15
C ASP A 28 3.17 -21.73 9.48
N ALA A 29 3.84 -21.14 8.50
CA ALA A 29 5.21 -20.68 8.68
C ALA A 29 5.32 -19.27 9.24
N GLY A 30 4.19 -18.64 9.57
CA GLY A 30 4.21 -17.28 10.09
C GLY A 30 4.29 -16.21 9.02
N ASP A 31 4.21 -16.58 7.76
CA ASP A 31 4.15 -15.62 6.66
C ASP A 31 2.77 -15.01 6.56
N TYR A 32 2.72 -13.80 6.01
CA TYR A 32 1.46 -13.11 5.85
C TYR A 32 1.56 -12.07 4.75
N PHE A 33 0.39 -11.61 4.33
CA PHE A 33 0.29 -10.49 3.42
C PHE A 33 -0.93 -9.67 3.79
N TYR A 34 -1.06 -8.52 3.18
CA TYR A 34 -2.17 -7.62 3.44
C TYR A 34 -2.98 -7.38 2.18
N ASN A 35 -4.29 -7.30 2.35
CA ASN A 35 -5.18 -6.70 1.36
C ASN A 35 -5.62 -5.36 1.94
N ILE A 36 -5.34 -4.29 1.22
CA ILE A 36 -5.53 -2.95 1.76
C ILE A 36 -6.36 -2.15 0.78
N ALA A 37 -7.35 -1.42 1.31
CA ALA A 37 -8.18 -0.55 0.51
C ALA A 37 -7.75 0.89 0.74
N PHE A 38 -7.55 1.61 -0.35
CA PHE A 38 -7.25 3.04 -0.33
C PHE A 38 -8.31 3.78 -1.12
N THR A 39 -8.54 5.02 -0.76
CA THR A 39 -9.52 5.84 -1.48
C THR A 39 -8.90 7.17 -1.88
N THR A 40 -9.34 7.65 -3.05
CA THR A 40 -9.02 9.01 -3.50
C THR A 40 -10.09 10.00 -3.05
N GLY A 41 -11.15 9.51 -2.39
CA GLY A 41 -12.32 10.30 -2.08
C GLY A 41 -13.47 10.02 -3.04
N LYS A 42 -13.18 9.47 -4.20
CA LYS A 42 -14.18 9.09 -5.21
C LYS A 42 -14.20 7.60 -5.44
N ASP A 43 -13.02 7.01 -5.55
CA ASP A 43 -12.87 5.61 -5.92
C ASP A 43 -12.15 4.86 -4.82
N ILE A 44 -12.33 3.55 -4.80
CA ILE A 44 -11.63 2.67 -3.89
C ILE A 44 -10.72 1.77 -4.70
N MET A 45 -9.47 1.67 -4.26
CA MET A 45 -8.44 0.89 -4.91
C MET A 45 -8.02 -0.22 -3.95
N LEU A 46 -8.09 -1.47 -4.41
CA LEU A 46 -7.66 -2.61 -3.59
C LEU A 46 -6.26 -3.03 -4.01
N LEU A 47 -5.35 -3.09 -3.04
CA LEU A 47 -3.96 -3.38 -3.28
C LEU A 47 -3.50 -4.49 -2.33
N THR A 48 -2.45 -5.19 -2.75
CA THR A 48 -1.81 -6.17 -1.87
C THR A 48 -0.46 -5.65 -1.44
N ALA A 49 0.02 -6.14 -0.32
CA ALA A 49 1.34 -5.78 0.18
C ALA A 49 1.86 -6.86 1.11
N GLY A 50 3.18 -6.98 1.15
CA GLY A 50 3.82 -7.85 2.12
C GLY A 50 4.13 -7.08 3.39
N LYS A 51 5.26 -7.41 4.00
CA LYS A 51 5.66 -6.81 5.27
C LYS A 51 5.92 -5.31 5.19
N VAL A 52 6.09 -4.78 3.99
CA VAL A 52 6.25 -3.33 3.81
C VAL A 52 5.05 -2.57 4.41
N ALA A 53 3.88 -3.21 4.47
CA ALA A 53 2.67 -2.55 4.96
C ALA A 53 2.47 -2.67 6.47
N ASP A 54 3.43 -3.24 7.20
CA ASP A 54 3.28 -3.41 8.65
C ASP A 54 3.03 -2.10 9.38
N ASN A 55 3.55 -1.00 8.87
CA ASN A 55 3.45 0.29 9.51
C ASN A 55 2.37 1.20 8.93
N LEU A 56 1.55 0.69 8.02
CA LEU A 56 0.43 1.45 7.50
C LEU A 56 -0.66 1.55 8.57
N GLU A 57 -1.33 2.70 8.60
CA GLU A 57 -2.39 2.96 9.58
C GLU A 57 -3.66 3.41 8.89
N LEU A 58 -4.78 3.05 9.49
CA LEU A 58 -6.09 3.47 8.98
C LEU A 58 -6.23 4.98 9.04
N PHE A 59 -6.89 5.52 8.02
CA PHE A 59 -7.28 6.94 7.95
C PHE A 59 -6.11 7.90 7.89
N LYS A 60 -4.96 7.41 7.47
CA LYS A 60 -3.81 8.23 7.15
C LYS A 60 -3.65 8.28 5.64
N LYS A 61 -3.05 9.34 5.14
CA LYS A 61 -2.81 9.49 3.71
C LYS A 61 -1.38 9.09 3.38
N TYR A 62 -1.24 8.48 2.24
CA TYR A 62 0.06 7.97 1.80
C TYR A 62 0.28 8.21 0.32
N ASN A 63 1.55 8.36 -0.02
CA ASN A 63 2.01 8.20 -1.38
C ASN A 63 2.55 6.78 -1.50
N LEU A 64 2.16 6.09 -2.54
CA LEU A 64 2.47 4.68 -2.70
C LEU A 64 3.34 4.43 -3.91
N GLY A 65 4.34 3.58 -3.73
CA GLY A 65 5.08 3.01 -4.83
C GLY A 65 4.51 1.64 -5.13
N LEU A 66 4.18 1.38 -6.38
CA LEU A 66 3.47 0.19 -6.78
C LEU A 66 4.21 -0.54 -7.87
N GLU A 67 4.04 -1.86 -7.90
CA GLU A 67 4.50 -2.68 -9.00
C GLU A 67 3.45 -3.73 -9.32
N PHE A 68 3.42 -4.15 -10.58
CA PHE A 68 2.50 -5.16 -11.02
C PHE A 68 3.21 -6.51 -10.94
N ILE A 69 2.83 -7.31 -9.95
CA ILE A 69 3.47 -8.59 -9.68
C ILE A 69 2.39 -9.66 -9.70
N ASP A 70 2.59 -10.70 -10.50
CA ASP A 70 1.64 -11.82 -10.62
C ASP A 70 0.23 -11.33 -10.93
N LYS A 71 0.14 -10.36 -11.85
CA LYS A 71 -1.12 -9.79 -12.33
C LYS A 71 -1.89 -9.01 -11.28
N LYS A 72 -1.20 -8.59 -10.22
CA LYS A 72 -1.81 -7.76 -9.17
C LYS A 72 -0.95 -6.56 -8.87
N LEU A 73 -1.58 -5.44 -8.57
CA LEU A 73 -0.86 -4.26 -8.10
C LEU A 73 -0.46 -4.48 -6.66
N ARG A 74 0.82 -4.27 -6.39
CA ARG A 74 1.38 -4.53 -5.08
C ARG A 74 2.13 -3.31 -4.59
N ILE A 75 1.94 -2.99 -3.32
CA ILE A 75 2.67 -1.89 -2.70
C ILE A 75 4.08 -2.35 -2.39
N VAL A 76 5.08 -1.63 -2.90
CA VAL A 76 6.47 -1.96 -2.63
C VAL A 76 7.15 -0.90 -1.77
N ASP A 77 6.53 0.26 -1.63
CA ASP A 77 7.07 1.32 -0.79
C ASP A 77 5.95 2.31 -0.50
N PHE A 78 6.13 3.12 0.55
CA PHE A 78 5.16 4.16 0.83
C PHE A 78 5.81 5.28 1.62
N GLN A 79 5.16 6.45 1.57
CA GLN A 79 5.52 7.59 2.40
C GLN A 79 4.24 8.21 2.93
N GLN A 80 4.21 8.50 4.21
CA GLN A 80 3.05 9.14 4.79
C GLN A 80 3.03 10.62 4.41
N VAL A 81 1.86 11.09 4.03
CA VAL A 81 1.65 12.51 3.70
C VAL A 81 1.25 13.22 4.96
N ALA A 82 1.96 14.28 5.26
CA ALA A 82 1.70 15.06 6.47
C ALA A 82 0.38 15.84 6.39
#